data_cb26fbb2f5cd12f4fa39c7d906c486f5
#
_entry.id   cb26fbb2f5cd12f4fa39c7d906c486f5
#
_cell.length_a   1.000
_cell.length_b   1.000
_cell.length_c   1.000
_cell.angle_alpha   90.00
_cell.angle_beta   90.00
_cell.angle_gamma   90.00
#
_symmetry.space_group_name_H-M   'P 1'
#
loop_
_entity.id
_entity.type
_entity.pdbx_description
1 polymer ?
#
loop_
_entity_poly.entity_id
_entity_poly.type
_entity_poly.pdbx_seq_one_letter_code
_entity_poly.pdbx_strand_id
1 'polypeptide(L)'
;MFPQSGNNNFYDPLNTNNETPLQEIILSERGYIDNYDFTFGTTINNVLNVGMALTISDINHSLYTDFLEDFKSGGYTLNNEIITNGAGVGAKFGVIYRPINSIRLGLAYHTPTWYSMSEIYKASIDDDLGAYVTDPNYKKGRTYSAKFTNHYDLKTPDKWVLSGAAVLGSNFILSVDYELTDYTNMKLSVPSGAYSNMSWYDTDNSYIKEDFKVASTVRVGTEYRFTPQFSGRLGYAWIQNPYNSDFSKAGDSSVSGSNTIYRMEGDTQYFTGGLGYRFNKNFYADFALVYQTQEDQLYPFPNLYAYNGDTRGELVIDASPFTLKNTSVRGLLTLGYRF
;
A
#
# COMPACT_ATOMS: atom_id res chain seq x y z
N MET A 1 -22.18 -11.73 20.98
CA MET A 1 -21.90 -12.89 21.85
C MET A 1 -22.21 -12.50 23.27
N PHE A 2 -22.93 -13.35 24.02
CA PHE A 2 -23.27 -13.13 25.42
C PHE A 2 -22.60 -14.18 26.29
N PRO A 3 -22.23 -13.87 27.56
CA PRO A 3 -21.62 -14.85 28.43
C PRO A 3 -22.59 -16.02 28.68
N GLN A 4 -22.12 -17.23 28.51
CA GLN A 4 -22.89 -18.44 28.87
C GLN A 4 -23.19 -18.45 30.35
N SER A 5 -24.42 -18.82 30.71
CA SER A 5 -24.85 -18.96 32.12
C SER A 5 -23.99 -19.97 32.84
N GLY A 6 -23.15 -19.50 33.77
CA GLY A 6 -22.29 -20.33 34.62
C GLY A 6 -20.84 -20.48 34.20
N ASN A 7 -20.39 -19.91 33.06
CA ASN A 7 -18.99 -19.94 32.67
C ASN A 7 -18.58 -18.61 31.99
N ASN A 8 -17.84 -17.78 32.69
CA ASN A 8 -17.49 -16.43 32.26
C ASN A 8 -16.52 -16.36 31.04
N ASN A 9 -16.04 -17.51 30.55
CA ASN A 9 -15.07 -17.58 29.46
C ASN A 9 -15.69 -18.00 28.12
N PHE A 10 -17.00 -18.28 28.08
CA PHE A 10 -17.70 -18.66 26.85
C PHE A 10 -18.86 -17.72 26.59
N TYR A 11 -19.04 -17.40 25.31
CA TYR A 11 -20.10 -16.51 24.82
C TYR A 11 -21.04 -17.30 23.89
N ASP A 12 -22.34 -17.15 24.11
CA ASP A 12 -23.30 -17.67 23.15
C ASP A 12 -23.39 -16.75 21.94
N PRO A 13 -23.48 -17.29 20.71
CA PRO A 13 -23.74 -16.46 19.54
C PRO A 13 -25.12 -15.82 19.66
N LEU A 14 -25.26 -14.59 19.15
CA LEU A 14 -26.56 -13.89 19.07
C LEU A 14 -27.61 -14.70 18.31
N ASN A 15 -27.16 -15.56 17.41
CA ASN A 15 -28.02 -16.39 16.58
C ASN A 15 -28.33 -17.74 17.22
N THR A 16 -29.19 -17.72 18.22
CA THR A 16 -29.68 -18.96 18.87
C THR A 16 -30.73 -19.70 18.04
N ASN A 17 -31.27 -19.12 16.95
CA ASN A 17 -32.39 -19.62 16.16
C ASN A 17 -31.99 -20.05 14.74
N ASN A 18 -30.70 -20.27 14.43
CA ASN A 18 -30.23 -20.58 13.07
C ASN A 18 -30.64 -19.52 12.03
N GLU A 19 -30.72 -18.27 12.43
CA GLU A 19 -30.95 -17.16 11.50
C GLU A 19 -29.66 -16.88 10.72
N THR A 20 -29.78 -16.63 9.43
CA THR A 20 -28.68 -16.09 8.62
C THR A 20 -28.84 -14.57 8.57
N PRO A 21 -27.99 -13.79 9.24
CA PRO A 21 -28.07 -12.34 9.17
C PRO A 21 -27.71 -11.85 7.77
N LEU A 22 -28.30 -10.72 7.37
CA LEU A 22 -27.80 -9.93 6.27
C LEU A 22 -26.56 -9.16 6.76
N GLN A 23 -25.44 -9.30 6.06
CA GLN A 23 -24.22 -8.55 6.34
C GLN A 23 -23.91 -7.61 5.18
N GLU A 24 -23.63 -6.37 5.51
CA GLU A 24 -23.19 -5.34 4.56
C GLU A 24 -21.95 -4.65 5.11
N ILE A 25 -20.97 -4.46 4.24
CA ILE A 25 -19.73 -3.72 4.55
C ILE A 25 -19.57 -2.59 3.53
N ILE A 26 -19.51 -1.37 4.04
CA ILE A 26 -19.13 -0.19 3.27
C ILE A 26 -17.74 0.22 3.73
N LEU A 27 -16.80 0.30 2.77
CA LEU A 27 -15.46 0.76 3.01
C LEU A 27 -15.20 2.01 2.16
N SER A 28 -14.77 3.10 2.80
CA SER A 28 -14.37 4.33 2.13
C SER A 28 -12.96 4.69 2.56
N GLU A 29 -12.06 4.71 1.59
CA GLU A 29 -10.65 5.03 1.79
C GLU A 29 -10.26 6.22 0.92
N ARG A 30 -9.57 7.19 1.52
CA ARG A 30 -9.08 8.40 0.84
C ARG A 30 -7.76 8.82 1.43
N GLY A 31 -6.90 9.39 0.57
CA GLY A 31 -5.64 9.92 1.05
C GLY A 31 -4.72 10.36 -0.08
N TYR A 32 -3.59 10.92 0.33
CA TYR A 32 -2.52 11.32 -0.55
C TYR A 32 -1.16 11.19 0.14
N ILE A 33 -0.13 11.12 -0.67
CA ILE A 33 1.26 11.28 -0.27
C ILE A 33 1.86 12.32 -1.22
N ASP A 34 2.17 13.50 -0.71
CA ASP A 34 2.83 14.56 -1.46
C ASP A 34 4.32 14.57 -1.15
N ASN A 35 5.15 14.66 -2.21
CA ASN A 35 6.59 14.71 -2.10
C ASN A 35 7.13 16.01 -2.68
N TYR A 36 7.92 16.71 -1.89
CA TYR A 36 8.64 17.93 -2.27
C TYR A 36 10.11 17.60 -2.43
N ASP A 37 10.60 17.52 -3.67
CA ASP A 37 11.97 17.14 -3.99
C ASP A 37 12.84 18.38 -4.28
N PHE A 38 13.88 18.58 -3.49
CA PHE A 38 14.93 19.59 -3.73
C PHE A 38 16.13 18.88 -4.36
N THR A 39 16.38 19.13 -5.64
CA THR A 39 17.36 18.38 -6.42
C THR A 39 18.57 19.22 -6.78
N PHE A 40 19.74 18.61 -6.72
CA PHE A 40 20.99 19.14 -7.23
C PHE A 40 21.66 18.11 -8.14
N GLY A 41 22.18 18.57 -9.27
CA GLY A 41 22.90 17.68 -10.20
C GLY A 41 24.00 18.43 -10.94
N THR A 42 25.07 17.70 -11.24
CA THR A 42 26.21 18.21 -12.01
C THR A 42 26.75 17.18 -12.99
N THR A 43 27.40 17.66 -14.03
CA THR A 43 28.05 16.84 -15.05
C THR A 43 29.55 17.06 -15.03
N ILE A 44 30.34 16.00 -14.89
CA ILE A 44 31.78 16.01 -14.84
C ILE A 44 32.31 15.47 -16.17
N ASN A 45 33.13 16.25 -16.86
CA ASN A 45 33.78 15.90 -18.13
C ASN A 45 32.83 15.34 -19.21
N ASN A 46 31.54 15.70 -19.17
CA ASN A 46 30.50 15.16 -20.06
C ASN A 46 30.37 13.61 -20.05
N VAL A 47 30.94 12.93 -19.08
CA VAL A 47 30.99 11.47 -18.96
C VAL A 47 30.25 11.00 -17.70
N LEU A 48 30.37 11.72 -16.60
CA LEU A 48 29.78 11.37 -15.31
C LEU A 48 28.78 12.44 -14.88
N ASN A 49 27.53 12.02 -14.66
CA ASN A 49 26.53 12.87 -14.06
C ASN A 49 26.30 12.37 -12.63
N VAL A 50 26.31 13.28 -11.67
CA VAL A 50 26.05 12.99 -10.25
C VAL A 50 24.89 13.85 -9.81
N GLY A 51 23.95 13.26 -9.08
CA GLY A 51 22.77 13.95 -8.58
C GLY A 51 22.43 13.51 -7.17
N MET A 52 21.82 14.42 -6.44
CA MET A 52 21.21 14.13 -5.15
C MET A 52 19.89 14.89 -5.02
N ALA A 53 18.99 14.35 -4.22
CA ALA A 53 17.74 15.00 -3.86
C ALA A 53 17.47 14.83 -2.37
N LEU A 54 16.92 15.88 -1.76
CA LEU A 54 16.27 15.83 -0.45
C LEU A 54 14.78 15.81 -0.70
N THR A 55 14.09 14.82 -0.14
CA THR A 55 12.64 14.65 -0.24
C THR A 55 12.00 14.97 1.10
N ILE A 56 11.03 15.87 1.11
CA ILE A 56 10.11 16.08 2.24
C ILE A 56 8.77 15.53 1.81
N SER A 57 8.18 14.67 2.63
CA SER A 57 6.92 13.99 2.33
C SER A 57 5.85 14.39 3.33
N ASP A 58 4.61 14.54 2.87
CA ASP A 58 3.41 14.74 3.66
C ASP A 58 2.41 13.63 3.34
N ILE A 59 1.87 12.99 4.39
CA ILE A 59 0.89 11.91 4.29
C ILE A 59 -0.39 12.34 4.98
N ASN A 60 -1.52 12.15 4.30
CA ASN A 60 -2.84 12.19 4.89
C ASN A 60 -3.63 11.00 4.37
N HIS A 61 -4.22 10.23 5.27
CA HIS A 61 -5.02 9.06 4.95
C HIS A 61 -6.22 8.97 5.89
N SER A 62 -7.36 8.58 5.38
CA SER A 62 -8.56 8.30 6.17
C SER A 62 -9.23 7.03 5.66
N LEU A 63 -9.53 6.14 6.59
CA LEU A 63 -10.30 4.93 6.38
C LEU A 63 -11.58 5.01 7.21
N TYR A 64 -12.70 4.81 6.57
CA TYR A 64 -14.00 4.72 7.20
C TYR A 64 -14.65 3.39 6.82
N THR A 65 -15.17 2.65 7.80
CA THR A 65 -15.88 1.40 7.58
C THR A 65 -17.19 1.40 8.32
N ASP A 66 -18.26 0.99 7.64
CA ASP A 66 -19.54 0.62 8.21
C ASP A 66 -19.73 -0.89 8.06
N PHE A 67 -19.95 -1.58 9.14
CA PHE A 67 -20.33 -2.98 9.18
C PHE A 67 -21.74 -3.10 9.74
N LEU A 68 -22.68 -3.49 8.89
CA LEU A 68 -24.07 -3.76 9.26
C LEU A 68 -24.25 -5.27 9.39
N GLU A 69 -24.88 -5.71 10.45
CA GLU A 69 -25.41 -7.06 10.61
C GLU A 69 -26.88 -6.96 11.04
N ASP A 70 -27.77 -7.41 10.14
CA ASP A 70 -29.24 -7.32 10.32
C ASP A 70 -29.83 -8.71 10.46
N PHE A 71 -30.52 -8.92 11.56
CA PHE A 71 -31.28 -10.12 11.92
C PHE A 71 -32.77 -9.85 11.73
N LYS A 72 -33.62 -10.88 11.79
CA LYS A 72 -35.09 -10.73 11.60
C LYS A 72 -35.76 -9.75 12.57
N SER A 73 -35.23 -9.58 13.76
CA SER A 73 -35.87 -8.81 14.84
C SER A 73 -34.96 -7.74 15.42
N GLY A 74 -33.97 -7.31 14.68
CA GLY A 74 -33.04 -6.25 15.07
C GLY A 74 -31.65 -6.47 14.51
N GLY A 75 -30.77 -5.49 14.68
CA GLY A 75 -29.43 -5.55 14.13
C GLY A 75 -28.49 -4.55 14.79
N TYR A 76 -27.30 -4.44 14.26
CA TYR A 76 -26.35 -3.41 14.67
C TYR A 76 -25.52 -2.90 13.50
N THR A 77 -25.10 -1.65 13.62
CA THR A 77 -24.10 -1.06 12.71
C THR A 77 -22.89 -0.66 13.53
N LEU A 78 -21.73 -1.13 13.14
CA LEU A 78 -20.45 -0.75 13.72
C LEU A 78 -19.72 0.16 12.73
N ASN A 79 -19.45 1.39 13.17
CA ASN A 79 -18.71 2.37 12.39
C ASN A 79 -17.30 2.51 12.96
N ASN A 80 -16.29 2.48 12.10
CA ASN A 80 -14.90 2.77 12.47
C ASN A 80 -14.35 3.88 11.60
N GLU A 81 -13.57 4.77 12.19
CA GLU A 81 -12.86 5.84 11.51
C GLU A 81 -11.40 5.85 11.96
N ILE A 82 -10.49 5.76 11.00
CA ILE A 82 -9.05 5.92 11.19
C ILE A 82 -8.59 7.09 10.36
N ILE A 83 -7.90 8.04 10.99
CA ILE A 83 -7.27 9.17 10.32
C ILE A 83 -5.78 9.10 10.63
N THR A 84 -4.96 8.99 9.60
CA THR A 84 -3.51 8.92 9.71
C THR A 84 -2.89 10.12 9.02
N ASN A 85 -2.04 10.86 9.73
CA ASN A 85 -1.28 11.99 9.22
C ASN A 85 0.20 11.78 9.53
N GLY A 86 1.07 12.30 8.68
CA GLY A 86 2.49 12.23 8.93
C GLY A 86 3.33 13.09 8.01
N ALA A 87 4.48 13.49 8.51
CA ALA A 87 5.51 14.15 7.73
C ALA A 87 6.81 13.35 7.79
N GLY A 88 7.52 13.30 6.67
CA GLY A 88 8.73 12.49 6.55
C GLY A 88 9.83 13.17 5.76
N VAL A 89 11.06 12.67 5.94
CA VAL A 89 12.24 13.12 5.22
C VAL A 89 13.03 11.94 4.70
N GLY A 90 13.53 12.06 3.47
CA GLY A 90 14.39 11.08 2.82
C GLY A 90 15.36 11.74 1.87
N ALA A 91 16.33 10.98 1.36
CA ALA A 91 17.29 11.45 0.38
C ALA A 91 17.44 10.45 -0.77
N LYS A 92 17.85 10.95 -1.94
CA LYS A 92 18.14 10.14 -3.12
C LYS A 92 19.50 10.53 -3.66
N PHE A 93 20.28 9.56 -4.07
CA PHE A 93 21.60 9.75 -4.68
C PHE A 93 21.65 8.99 -5.98
N GLY A 94 22.20 9.57 -7.02
CA GLY A 94 22.30 8.94 -8.33
C GLY A 94 23.55 9.31 -9.08
N VAL A 95 24.03 8.35 -9.85
CA VAL A 95 25.18 8.49 -10.74
C VAL A 95 24.81 7.91 -12.10
N ILE A 96 25.11 8.64 -13.19
CA ILE A 96 25.01 8.13 -14.56
C ILE A 96 26.39 8.23 -15.21
N TYR A 97 26.91 7.11 -15.60
CA TYR A 97 28.17 6.98 -16.33
C TYR A 97 27.90 6.77 -17.83
N ARG A 98 28.55 7.58 -18.66
CA ARG A 98 28.44 7.54 -20.10
C ARG A 98 29.80 7.18 -20.72
N PRO A 99 30.16 5.85 -20.80
CA PRO A 99 31.42 5.41 -21.34
C PRO A 99 31.63 5.81 -22.81
N ILE A 100 30.55 5.77 -23.57
CA ILE A 100 30.48 6.24 -24.97
C ILE A 100 29.18 6.96 -25.21
N ASN A 101 29.09 7.70 -26.31
CA ASN A 101 27.89 8.54 -26.59
C ASN A 101 26.57 7.74 -26.70
N SER A 102 26.68 6.47 -27.09
CA SER A 102 25.51 5.59 -27.28
C SER A 102 25.11 4.77 -26.06
N ILE A 103 25.91 4.73 -24.99
CA ILE A 103 25.62 3.90 -23.79
C ILE A 103 25.59 4.79 -22.54
N ARG A 104 24.60 4.54 -21.70
CA ARG A 104 24.47 5.13 -20.36
C ARG A 104 24.23 4.01 -19.35
N LEU A 105 24.95 4.06 -18.26
CA LEU A 105 24.78 3.16 -17.11
C LEU A 105 24.45 4.01 -15.89
N GLY A 106 23.44 3.64 -15.16
CA GLY A 106 22.97 4.37 -13.99
C GLY A 106 22.95 3.51 -12.73
N LEU A 107 23.27 4.13 -11.61
CA LEU A 107 23.08 3.58 -10.27
C LEU A 107 22.44 4.66 -9.41
N ALA A 108 21.35 4.31 -8.73
CA ALA A 108 20.75 5.20 -7.75
C ALA A 108 20.43 4.45 -6.45
N TYR A 109 20.49 5.19 -5.34
CA TYR A 109 20.08 4.76 -4.02
C TYR A 109 19.09 5.77 -3.43
N HIS A 110 17.96 5.26 -3.00
CA HIS A 110 16.97 6.02 -2.24
C HIS A 110 17.01 5.53 -0.81
N THR A 111 17.32 6.44 0.12
CA THR A 111 17.26 6.12 1.54
C THR A 111 15.84 5.76 1.94
N PRO A 112 15.64 5.12 3.07
CA PRO A 112 14.35 5.15 3.74
C PRO A 112 13.84 6.59 3.87
N THR A 113 12.52 6.73 3.90
CA THR A 113 11.89 7.95 4.40
C THR A 113 11.54 7.71 5.87
N TRP A 114 11.97 8.60 6.74
CA TRP A 114 11.67 8.58 8.16
C TRP A 114 10.48 9.50 8.39
N TYR A 115 9.35 8.91 8.76
CA TYR A 115 8.11 9.62 9.06
C TYR A 115 7.87 9.71 10.55
N SER A 116 7.35 10.85 10.99
CA SER A 116 6.66 10.99 12.27
C SER A 116 5.17 10.96 12.00
N MET A 117 4.47 10.01 12.60
CA MET A 117 3.08 9.66 12.30
C MET A 117 2.17 9.93 13.48
N SER A 118 0.95 10.33 13.19
CA SER A 118 -0.15 10.46 14.14
C SER A 118 -1.38 9.75 13.59
N GLU A 119 -1.96 8.86 14.37
CA GLU A 119 -3.16 8.11 14.02
C GLU A 119 -4.25 8.37 15.04
N ILE A 120 -5.45 8.63 14.55
CA ILE A 120 -6.64 8.84 15.36
C ILE A 120 -7.64 7.75 15.00
N TYR A 121 -8.05 7.00 16.01
CA TYR A 121 -9.10 5.98 15.90
C TYR A 121 -10.34 6.40 16.68
N LYS A 122 -11.51 6.21 16.06
CA LYS A 122 -12.83 6.36 16.66
C LYS A 122 -13.73 5.22 16.20
N ALA A 123 -14.61 4.76 17.07
CA ALA A 123 -15.64 3.82 16.70
C ALA A 123 -16.99 4.22 17.31
N SER A 124 -18.06 3.75 16.70
CA SER A 124 -19.40 3.80 17.30
C SER A 124 -20.17 2.56 16.90
N ILE A 125 -21.01 2.09 17.83
CA ILE A 125 -21.98 1.04 17.56
C ILE A 125 -23.38 1.62 17.72
N ASP A 126 -24.25 1.35 16.77
CA ASP A 126 -25.68 1.67 16.81
C ASP A 126 -26.43 0.34 16.75
N ASP A 127 -27.19 0.02 17.77
CA ASP A 127 -27.82 -1.28 17.88
C ASP A 127 -29.31 -1.22 18.24
N ASP A 128 -30.07 -2.20 17.75
CA ASP A 128 -31.45 -2.51 18.12
C ASP A 128 -31.56 -4.05 18.32
N LEU A 129 -30.91 -4.52 19.38
CA LEU A 129 -30.83 -5.95 19.72
C LEU A 129 -31.83 -6.35 20.83
N GLY A 130 -32.82 -5.53 21.13
CA GLY A 130 -33.74 -5.76 22.25
C GLY A 130 -34.53 -7.06 22.19
N ALA A 131 -34.77 -7.62 21.01
CA ALA A 131 -35.38 -8.93 20.84
C ALA A 131 -34.48 -10.11 21.22
N TYR A 132 -33.18 -9.88 21.28
CA TYR A 132 -32.14 -10.92 21.55
C TYR A 132 -31.48 -10.78 22.91
N VAL A 133 -31.68 -9.61 23.58
CA VAL A 133 -31.02 -9.31 24.85
C VAL A 133 -32.02 -9.46 25.98
N THR A 134 -31.70 -10.30 26.96
CA THR A 134 -32.54 -10.54 28.13
C THR A 134 -32.23 -9.61 29.32
N ASP A 135 -31.21 -8.76 29.22
CA ASP A 135 -30.87 -7.79 30.26
C ASP A 135 -31.92 -6.69 30.33
N PRO A 136 -32.63 -6.52 31.48
CA PRO A 136 -33.64 -5.49 31.65
C PRO A 136 -33.08 -4.08 31.61
N ASN A 137 -31.77 -3.88 31.70
CA ASN A 137 -31.09 -2.58 31.62
C ASN A 137 -30.66 -2.25 30.20
N TYR A 138 -30.81 -3.17 29.25
CA TYR A 138 -30.46 -2.93 27.87
C TYR A 138 -31.26 -1.74 27.30
N LYS A 139 -30.53 -0.87 26.63
CA LYS A 139 -31.13 0.26 25.89
C LYS A 139 -30.57 0.26 24.49
N LYS A 140 -31.46 0.16 23.50
CA LYS A 140 -31.07 0.36 22.12
C LYS A 140 -30.50 1.76 21.88
N GLY A 141 -29.61 1.93 20.96
CA GLY A 141 -29.09 3.23 20.57
C GLY A 141 -27.62 3.24 20.21
N ARG A 142 -27.07 4.42 20.11
CA ARG A 142 -25.69 4.64 19.70
C ARG A 142 -24.76 4.84 20.89
N THR A 143 -23.71 4.03 20.90
CA THR A 143 -22.58 4.16 21.85
C THR A 143 -21.32 4.51 21.08
N TYR A 144 -20.50 5.41 21.62
CA TYR A 144 -19.24 5.83 21.03
C TYR A 144 -18.06 5.30 21.82
N SER A 145 -17.00 4.91 21.13
CA SER A 145 -15.71 4.70 21.78
C SER A 145 -15.11 6.03 22.26
N ALA A 146 -14.14 5.94 23.15
CA ALA A 146 -13.21 7.04 23.34
C ALA A 146 -12.42 7.28 22.04
N LYS A 147 -12.02 8.53 21.82
CA LYS A 147 -11.04 8.86 20.78
C LYS A 147 -9.66 8.40 21.24
N PHE A 148 -9.06 7.50 20.49
CA PHE A 148 -7.67 7.09 20.73
C PHE A 148 -6.76 7.85 19.76
N THR A 149 -5.63 8.31 20.27
CA THR A 149 -4.59 8.94 19.45
C THR A 149 -3.28 8.22 19.71
N ASN A 150 -2.67 7.73 18.65
CA ASN A 150 -1.37 7.07 18.66
C ASN A 150 -0.35 7.91 17.90
N HIS A 151 0.88 7.97 18.41
CA HIS A 151 2.02 8.61 17.76
C HIS A 151 3.13 7.58 17.61
N TYR A 152 3.68 7.46 16.40
CA TYR A 152 4.75 6.53 16.11
C TYR A 152 5.67 7.07 15.01
N ASP A 153 6.88 6.56 14.95
CA ASP A 153 7.80 6.81 13.87
C ASP A 153 7.80 5.61 12.91
N LEU A 154 7.73 5.87 11.61
CA LEU A 154 7.78 4.87 10.56
C LEU A 154 9.01 5.08 9.69
N LYS A 155 9.83 4.06 9.57
CA LYS A 155 10.91 3.96 8.58
C LYS A 155 10.42 3.13 7.41
N THR A 156 10.41 3.71 6.20
CA THR A 156 10.04 3.00 4.96
C THR A 156 11.19 2.14 4.43
N PRO A 157 10.96 1.27 3.42
CA PRO A 157 12.02 0.58 2.70
C PRO A 157 13.02 1.52 2.04
N ASP A 158 14.24 1.07 1.88
CA ASP A 158 15.20 1.68 0.98
C ASP A 158 15.17 1.01 -0.41
N LYS A 159 15.75 1.70 -1.40
CA LYS A 159 15.73 1.22 -2.80
C LYS A 159 17.05 1.40 -3.47
N TRP A 160 17.43 0.39 -4.25
CA TRP A 160 18.54 0.42 -5.19
C TRP A 160 18.02 0.33 -6.62
N VAL A 161 18.51 1.19 -7.51
CA VAL A 161 18.12 1.20 -8.92
C VAL A 161 19.36 1.08 -9.79
N LEU A 162 19.37 0.06 -10.64
CA LEU A 162 20.36 -0.15 -11.71
C LEU A 162 19.69 0.15 -13.04
N SER A 163 20.32 1.01 -13.84
CA SER A 163 19.77 1.48 -15.12
C SER A 163 20.76 1.29 -16.25
N GLY A 164 20.28 0.89 -17.40
CA GLY A 164 21.04 0.84 -18.63
C GLY A 164 20.25 1.43 -19.79
N ALA A 165 20.89 2.25 -20.62
CA ALA A 165 20.28 2.73 -21.85
C ALA A 165 21.29 2.72 -23.00
N ALA A 166 20.79 2.35 -24.20
CA ALA A 166 21.57 2.31 -25.42
C ALA A 166 20.85 3.05 -26.55
N VAL A 167 21.62 3.82 -27.32
CA VAL A 167 21.18 4.43 -28.59
C VAL A 167 21.80 3.60 -29.71
N LEU A 168 20.96 2.87 -30.44
CA LEU A 168 21.37 1.96 -31.51
C LEU A 168 21.11 2.66 -32.87
N GLY A 169 22.18 2.90 -33.58
CA GLY A 169 22.12 3.74 -34.79
C GLY A 169 21.72 5.18 -34.46
N SER A 170 20.92 5.81 -35.35
CA SER A 170 20.45 7.18 -35.16
C SER A 170 19.03 7.28 -34.58
N ASN A 171 18.28 6.17 -34.60
CA ASN A 171 16.82 6.23 -34.51
C ASN A 171 16.23 5.36 -33.39
N PHE A 172 16.96 4.37 -32.87
CA PHE A 172 16.42 3.45 -31.87
C PHE A 172 17.08 3.66 -30.50
N ILE A 173 16.26 3.76 -29.48
CA ILE A 173 16.68 3.86 -28.07
C ILE A 173 16.07 2.68 -27.31
N LEU A 174 16.88 2.00 -26.52
CA LEU A 174 16.47 0.96 -25.57
C LEU A 174 16.89 1.39 -24.18
N SER A 175 16.02 1.21 -23.20
CA SER A 175 16.32 1.39 -21.78
C SER A 175 15.80 0.22 -20.94
N VAL A 176 16.54 -0.12 -19.90
CA VAL A 176 16.17 -1.13 -18.89
C VAL A 176 16.51 -0.57 -17.52
N ASP A 177 15.56 -0.66 -16.59
CA ASP A 177 15.77 -0.36 -15.18
C ASP A 177 15.43 -1.59 -14.35
N TYR A 178 16.26 -1.88 -13.35
CA TYR A 178 16.05 -2.89 -12.33
C TYR A 178 16.12 -2.23 -10.97
N GLU A 179 15.01 -2.30 -10.22
CA GLU A 179 14.88 -1.73 -8.88
C GLU A 179 14.74 -2.86 -7.85
N LEU A 180 15.47 -2.76 -6.76
CA LEU A 180 15.34 -3.59 -5.57
C LEU A 180 14.82 -2.71 -4.43
N THR A 181 13.71 -3.10 -3.82
CA THR A 181 13.14 -2.46 -2.64
C THR A 181 13.15 -3.46 -1.50
N ASP A 182 13.86 -3.15 -0.42
CA ASP A 182 13.94 -4.04 0.75
C ASP A 182 12.87 -3.71 1.77
N TYR A 183 11.72 -4.38 1.65
CA TYR A 183 10.60 -4.20 2.57
C TYR A 183 10.86 -4.75 3.97
N THR A 184 11.84 -5.65 4.14
CA THR A 184 12.21 -6.16 5.47
C THR A 184 12.88 -5.12 6.35
N ASN A 185 13.36 -4.02 5.75
CA ASN A 185 13.96 -2.88 6.43
C ASN A 185 12.95 -1.86 6.97
N MET A 186 11.65 -2.05 6.72
CA MET A 186 10.62 -1.23 7.36
C MET A 186 10.69 -1.39 8.88
N LYS A 187 10.38 -0.32 9.59
CA LYS A 187 10.39 -0.34 11.06
C LYS A 187 9.39 0.65 11.65
N LEU A 188 8.66 0.18 12.63
CA LEU A 188 7.87 1.01 13.54
C LEU A 188 8.67 1.26 14.82
N SER A 189 8.58 2.45 15.38
CA SER A 189 9.21 2.79 16.65
C SER A 189 8.41 3.83 17.42
N VAL A 190 8.63 3.85 18.72
CA VAL A 190 8.07 4.88 19.60
C VAL A 190 8.79 6.19 19.32
N PRO A 191 8.09 7.34 19.24
CA PRO A 191 8.71 8.62 19.03
C PRO A 191 9.78 8.94 20.08
N SER A 192 10.81 9.67 19.68
CA SER A 192 11.88 10.09 20.60
C SER A 192 11.32 10.86 21.81
N GLY A 193 11.71 10.49 23.03
CA GLY A 193 11.26 11.13 24.26
C GLY A 193 11.12 10.17 25.43
N ALA A 194 10.18 10.42 26.34
CA ALA A 194 10.01 9.70 27.61
C ALA A 194 9.72 8.19 27.45
N TYR A 195 9.24 7.76 26.30
CA TYR A 195 8.84 6.38 26.01
C TYR A 195 9.79 5.66 25.04
N SER A 196 10.92 6.26 24.67
CA SER A 196 11.84 5.74 23.64
C SER A 196 12.45 4.36 23.94
N ASN A 197 12.40 3.90 25.19
CA ASN A 197 12.92 2.60 25.63
C ASN A 197 11.85 1.50 25.68
N MET A 198 10.62 1.77 25.23
CA MET A 198 9.54 0.78 25.23
C MET A 198 9.52 -0.05 23.95
N SER A 199 9.24 -1.35 24.12
CA SER A 199 9.23 -2.36 23.04
C SER A 199 7.84 -2.56 22.42
N TRP A 200 7.03 -1.52 22.36
CA TRP A 200 5.63 -1.63 21.92
C TRP A 200 5.47 -2.17 20.48
N TYR A 201 6.46 -1.94 19.61
CA TYR A 201 6.43 -2.36 18.22
C TYR A 201 7.34 -3.55 17.90
N ASP A 202 7.89 -4.25 18.91
CA ASP A 202 8.82 -5.36 18.65
C ASP A 202 8.13 -6.53 17.94
N THR A 203 6.89 -6.82 18.31
CA THR A 203 6.07 -7.86 17.67
C THR A 203 5.75 -7.47 16.23
N ASP A 204 5.29 -6.24 15.97
CA ASP A 204 5.00 -5.76 14.62
C ASP A 204 6.26 -5.76 13.73
N ASN A 205 7.39 -5.37 14.30
CA ASN A 205 8.68 -5.40 13.61
C ASN A 205 9.18 -6.83 13.33
N SER A 206 8.80 -7.83 14.12
CA SER A 206 9.08 -9.23 13.80
C SER A 206 8.22 -9.71 12.63
N TYR A 207 6.94 -9.39 12.62
CA TYR A 207 6.04 -9.70 11.51
C TYR A 207 6.47 -9.03 10.21
N ILE A 208 6.95 -7.78 10.25
CA ILE A 208 7.51 -7.13 9.05
C ILE A 208 8.62 -7.97 8.43
N LYS A 209 9.51 -8.55 9.22
CA LYS A 209 10.61 -9.38 8.73
C LYS A 209 10.17 -10.75 8.23
N GLU A 210 9.12 -11.31 8.79
CA GLU A 210 8.57 -12.62 8.42
C GLU A 210 7.70 -12.52 7.17
N ASP A 211 6.87 -11.49 7.08
CA ASP A 211 5.83 -11.38 6.06
C ASP A 211 6.27 -10.65 4.80
N PHE A 212 7.30 -9.82 4.90
CA PHE A 212 7.78 -9.04 3.75
C PHE A 212 9.14 -9.55 3.23
N LYS A 213 9.43 -9.24 1.98
CA LYS A 213 10.66 -9.62 1.29
C LYS A 213 11.28 -8.46 0.52
N VAL A 214 12.47 -8.68 0.00
CA VAL A 214 13.03 -7.83 -1.05
C VAL A 214 12.21 -8.03 -2.32
N ALA A 215 11.62 -6.96 -2.83
CA ALA A 215 10.82 -6.97 -4.05
C ALA A 215 11.56 -6.33 -5.21
N SER A 216 11.41 -6.92 -6.38
CA SER A 216 12.00 -6.48 -7.63
C SER A 216 11.02 -5.69 -8.48
N THR A 217 11.52 -4.65 -9.16
CA THR A 217 10.79 -4.00 -10.25
C THR A 217 11.67 -3.99 -11.49
N VAL A 218 11.11 -4.41 -12.62
CA VAL A 218 11.75 -4.37 -13.93
C VAL A 218 10.99 -3.42 -14.83
N ARG A 219 11.70 -2.50 -15.48
CA ARG A 219 11.12 -1.62 -16.50
C ARG A 219 11.95 -1.72 -17.77
N VAL A 220 11.27 -1.86 -18.90
CA VAL A 220 11.89 -1.87 -20.23
C VAL A 220 11.16 -0.83 -21.08
N GLY A 221 11.92 0.05 -21.74
CA GLY A 221 11.39 1.06 -22.60
C GLY A 221 12.13 1.15 -23.94
N THR A 222 11.38 1.38 -25.01
CA THR A 222 11.95 1.59 -26.35
C THR A 222 11.37 2.84 -26.99
N GLU A 223 12.19 3.56 -27.73
CA GLU A 223 11.78 4.65 -28.62
C GLU A 223 12.35 4.41 -30.01
N TYR A 224 11.51 4.55 -31.01
CA TYR A 224 11.93 4.58 -32.42
C TYR A 224 11.55 5.92 -33.06
N ARG A 225 12.53 6.60 -33.64
CA ARG A 225 12.36 7.84 -34.38
C ARG A 225 12.15 7.54 -35.84
N PHE A 226 10.90 7.59 -36.29
CA PHE A 226 10.54 7.37 -37.68
C PHE A 226 11.04 8.54 -38.58
N THR A 227 10.94 9.75 -38.06
CA THR A 227 11.45 10.97 -38.67
C THR A 227 12.05 11.90 -37.60
N PRO A 228 12.73 12.98 -37.96
CA PRO A 228 13.20 13.97 -36.97
C PRO A 228 12.06 14.59 -36.12
N GLN A 229 10.82 14.50 -36.61
CA GLN A 229 9.65 15.07 -35.94
C GLN A 229 8.78 14.02 -35.24
N PHE A 230 8.76 12.76 -35.72
CA PHE A 230 7.83 11.75 -35.26
C PHE A 230 8.53 10.57 -34.61
N SER A 231 8.10 10.22 -33.40
CA SER A 231 8.60 9.07 -32.66
C SER A 231 7.46 8.21 -32.09
N GLY A 232 7.71 6.91 -32.00
CA GLY A 232 6.86 5.96 -31.27
C GLY A 232 7.62 5.37 -30.09
N ARG A 233 6.89 5.07 -29.02
CA ARG A 233 7.44 4.52 -27.77
C ARG A 233 6.61 3.32 -27.32
N LEU A 234 7.29 2.30 -26.83
CA LEU A 234 6.67 1.14 -26.16
C LEU A 234 7.39 0.92 -24.84
N GLY A 235 6.66 0.49 -23.84
CA GLY A 235 7.24 0.16 -22.54
C GLY A 235 6.47 -0.95 -21.85
N TYR A 236 7.21 -1.66 -21.02
CA TYR A 236 6.70 -2.67 -20.09
C TYR A 236 7.29 -2.45 -18.72
N ALA A 237 6.48 -2.58 -17.68
CA ALA A 237 6.97 -2.64 -16.32
C ALA A 237 6.29 -3.78 -15.55
N TRP A 238 7.08 -4.49 -14.74
CA TRP A 238 6.62 -5.48 -13.79
C TRP A 238 7.10 -5.09 -12.40
N ILE A 239 6.17 -5.02 -11.46
CA ILE A 239 6.42 -4.70 -10.05
C ILE A 239 6.00 -5.91 -9.24
N GLN A 240 6.96 -6.54 -8.59
CA GLN A 240 6.73 -7.68 -7.72
C GLN A 240 6.02 -7.23 -6.44
N ASN A 241 5.08 -8.03 -5.96
CA ASN A 241 4.49 -7.82 -4.64
C ASN A 241 5.54 -8.01 -3.53
N PRO A 242 5.40 -7.29 -2.41
CA PRO A 242 6.39 -7.33 -1.34
C PRO A 242 6.20 -8.49 -0.35
N TYR A 243 5.15 -9.32 -0.49
CA TYR A 243 4.80 -10.33 0.50
C TYR A 243 5.55 -11.65 0.29
N ASN A 244 5.93 -12.30 1.38
CA ASN A 244 6.41 -13.68 1.35
C ASN A 244 5.26 -14.63 0.96
N SER A 245 5.61 -15.80 0.39
CA SER A 245 4.64 -16.85 0.06
C SER A 245 3.88 -17.39 1.28
N ASP A 246 4.53 -17.31 2.43
CA ASP A 246 4.03 -17.78 3.72
C ASP A 246 3.35 -16.67 4.53
N PHE A 247 3.11 -15.51 3.89
CA PHE A 247 2.36 -14.42 4.52
C PHE A 247 1.12 -14.99 5.19
N SER A 248 1.10 -14.85 6.49
CA SER A 248 0.21 -15.63 7.33
C SER A 248 -1.24 -15.33 7.03
N LYS A 249 -1.97 -16.32 6.54
CA LYS A 249 -3.44 -16.38 6.62
C LYS A 249 -3.91 -16.52 8.08
N ALA A 250 -2.99 -16.53 9.03
CA ALA A 250 -3.25 -16.68 10.44
C ALA A 250 -3.84 -15.39 11.01
N GLY A 251 -4.81 -15.54 11.85
CA GLY A 251 -5.72 -14.53 12.34
C GLY A 251 -5.18 -13.36 13.18
N ASP A 252 -3.86 -13.15 13.18
CA ASP A 252 -3.24 -12.02 13.86
C ASP A 252 -3.19 -10.76 12.97
N SER A 253 -3.58 -10.87 11.70
CA SER A 253 -3.87 -9.71 10.85
C SER A 253 -5.16 -9.05 11.33
N SER A 254 -5.10 -8.34 12.44
CA SER A 254 -6.22 -7.50 12.86
C SER A 254 -6.30 -6.32 11.91
N VAL A 255 -7.24 -6.36 11.02
CA VAL A 255 -7.69 -5.15 10.37
C VAL A 255 -8.37 -4.30 11.44
N SER A 256 -8.08 -3.00 11.45
CA SER A 256 -8.62 -2.06 12.43
C SER A 256 -10.14 -2.20 12.60
N GLY A 257 -10.56 -2.34 13.81
CA GLY A 257 -11.96 -2.50 14.17
C GLY A 257 -12.50 -3.90 13.91
N SER A 258 -13.78 -4.01 13.60
CA SER A 258 -14.46 -5.29 13.35
C SER A 258 -14.28 -5.81 11.92
N ASN A 259 -13.55 -5.09 11.07
CA ASN A 259 -13.34 -5.51 9.69
C ASN A 259 -12.34 -6.66 9.63
N THR A 260 -12.82 -7.85 9.28
CA THR A 260 -12.00 -9.04 9.11
C THR A 260 -11.49 -9.22 7.68
N ILE A 261 -11.97 -8.37 6.75
CA ILE A 261 -11.58 -8.43 5.34
C ILE A 261 -10.21 -7.81 5.15
N TYR A 262 -9.31 -8.53 4.51
CA TYR A 262 -8.01 -8.01 4.10
C TYR A 262 -7.67 -8.39 2.67
N ARG A 263 -6.83 -7.57 2.04
CA ARG A 263 -6.41 -7.72 0.66
C ARG A 263 -4.90 -7.93 0.61
N MET A 264 -4.49 -8.96 -0.09
CA MET A 264 -3.09 -9.16 -0.46
C MET A 264 -2.91 -8.74 -1.92
N GLU A 265 -2.18 -7.68 -2.11
CA GLU A 265 -1.88 -7.17 -3.45
C GLU A 265 -0.95 -8.12 -4.19
N GLY A 266 -1.29 -8.42 -5.44
CA GLY A 266 -0.45 -9.21 -6.33
C GLY A 266 0.55 -8.37 -7.12
N ASP A 267 1.28 -9.03 -8.01
CA ASP A 267 2.20 -8.34 -8.91
C ASP A 267 1.46 -7.40 -9.85
N THR A 268 2.03 -6.22 -10.05
CA THR A 268 1.46 -5.21 -10.97
C THR A 268 2.22 -5.19 -12.28
N GLN A 269 1.49 -5.18 -13.40
CA GLN A 269 2.07 -5.07 -14.72
C GLN A 269 1.54 -3.84 -15.45
N TYR A 270 2.43 -3.16 -16.17
CA TYR A 270 2.10 -2.02 -17.01
C TYR A 270 2.56 -2.28 -18.44
N PHE A 271 1.67 -2.01 -19.38
CA PHE A 271 1.97 -1.95 -20.81
C PHE A 271 1.71 -0.53 -21.28
N THR A 272 2.70 0.09 -21.91
CA THR A 272 2.61 1.47 -22.33
C THR A 272 2.92 1.63 -23.81
N GLY A 273 2.19 2.51 -24.47
CA GLY A 273 2.45 2.89 -25.87
C GLY A 273 2.29 4.39 -26.01
N GLY A 274 3.15 5.02 -26.80
CA GLY A 274 3.09 6.47 -26.97
C GLY A 274 3.58 6.93 -28.34
N LEU A 275 3.09 8.08 -28.75
CA LEU A 275 3.48 8.79 -29.98
C LEU A 275 3.89 10.20 -29.62
N GLY A 276 5.02 10.65 -30.17
CA GLY A 276 5.51 12.00 -29.99
C GLY A 276 5.65 12.71 -31.33
N TYR A 277 5.18 13.96 -31.40
CA TYR A 277 5.32 14.77 -32.59
C TYR A 277 5.87 16.16 -32.26
N ARG A 278 6.95 16.54 -32.93
CA ARG A 278 7.58 17.85 -32.82
C ARG A 278 7.16 18.71 -34.02
N PHE A 279 6.28 19.69 -33.80
CA PHE A 279 5.77 20.57 -34.84
C PHE A 279 6.85 21.51 -35.36
N ASN A 280 7.70 22.01 -34.45
CA ASN A 280 8.84 22.88 -34.76
C ASN A 280 9.90 22.77 -33.66
N LYS A 281 10.91 23.64 -33.66
CA LYS A 281 12.01 23.63 -32.68
C LYS A 281 11.54 23.92 -31.26
N ASN A 282 10.41 24.59 -31.12
CA ASN A 282 9.90 25.08 -29.85
C ASN A 282 8.68 24.32 -29.34
N PHE A 283 7.82 23.77 -30.21
CA PHE A 283 6.55 23.15 -29.82
C PHE A 283 6.50 21.68 -30.18
N TYR A 284 6.07 20.87 -29.20
CA TYR A 284 5.85 19.43 -29.36
C TYR A 284 4.59 18.96 -28.62
N ALA A 285 4.07 17.83 -29.03
CA ALA A 285 3.01 17.10 -28.34
C ALA A 285 3.38 15.63 -28.21
N ASP A 286 3.10 15.05 -27.06
CA ASP A 286 3.22 13.62 -26.79
C ASP A 286 1.86 13.08 -26.34
N PHE A 287 1.48 11.92 -26.86
CA PHE A 287 0.33 11.15 -26.42
C PHE A 287 0.81 9.79 -25.95
N ALA A 288 0.30 9.34 -24.81
CA ALA A 288 0.60 8.02 -24.25
C ALA A 288 -0.66 7.33 -23.74
N LEU A 289 -0.71 6.02 -23.92
CA LEU A 289 -1.65 5.10 -23.30
C LEU A 289 -0.91 4.20 -22.34
N VAL A 290 -1.49 4.01 -21.17
CA VAL A 290 -1.00 3.12 -20.12
C VAL A 290 -2.10 2.13 -19.78
N TYR A 291 -1.83 0.84 -19.96
CA TYR A 291 -2.65 -0.25 -19.49
C TYR A 291 -1.99 -0.87 -18.25
N GLN A 292 -2.71 -0.94 -17.15
CA GLN A 292 -2.28 -1.56 -15.89
C GLN A 292 -3.16 -2.77 -15.60
N THR A 293 -2.55 -3.85 -15.13
CA THR A 293 -3.26 -5.03 -14.62
C THR A 293 -2.61 -5.52 -13.34
N GLN A 294 -3.44 -5.97 -12.39
CA GLN A 294 -3.02 -6.52 -11.10
C GLN A 294 -4.08 -7.52 -10.65
N GLU A 295 -3.64 -8.66 -10.12
CA GLU A 295 -4.54 -9.67 -9.55
C GLU A 295 -4.25 -9.80 -8.07
N ASP A 296 -5.24 -9.45 -7.24
CA ASP A 296 -5.15 -9.45 -5.79
C ASP A 296 -5.96 -10.61 -5.21
N GLN A 297 -5.61 -11.00 -4.01
CA GLN A 297 -6.36 -11.95 -3.20
C GLN A 297 -7.10 -11.21 -2.09
N LEU A 298 -8.43 -11.28 -2.12
CA LEU A 298 -9.29 -10.71 -1.10
C LEU A 298 -9.76 -11.81 -0.16
N TYR A 299 -9.36 -11.73 1.10
CA TYR A 299 -9.74 -12.66 2.15
C TYR A 299 -10.91 -12.06 2.95
N PRO A 300 -12.07 -12.74 3.02
CA PRO A 300 -13.23 -12.24 3.77
C PRO A 300 -13.03 -12.39 5.29
N PHE A 301 -12.15 -13.27 5.71
CA PHE A 301 -11.77 -13.52 7.10
C PHE A 301 -10.39 -14.20 7.14
N PRO A 302 -9.66 -14.10 8.27
CA PRO A 302 -8.44 -14.86 8.48
C PRO A 302 -8.72 -16.35 8.76
N ASN A 303 -7.68 -17.19 8.71
CA ASN A 303 -7.77 -18.57 9.13
C ASN A 303 -8.30 -18.67 10.57
N LEU A 304 -9.20 -19.60 10.82
CA LEU A 304 -9.70 -19.89 12.14
C LEU A 304 -8.99 -21.11 12.73
N TYR A 305 -8.45 -20.95 13.92
CA TYR A 305 -7.78 -21.99 14.66
C TYR A 305 -8.58 -22.35 15.94
N ALA A 306 -8.56 -23.61 16.32
CA ALA A 306 -8.97 -23.99 17.67
C ALA A 306 -7.93 -23.45 18.65
N TYR A 307 -8.38 -22.91 19.77
CA TYR A 307 -7.49 -22.46 20.84
C TYR A 307 -7.67 -23.36 22.07
N ASN A 308 -6.56 -23.77 22.66
CA ASN A 308 -6.53 -24.48 23.93
C ASN A 308 -5.83 -23.59 24.97
N GLY A 309 -6.62 -22.78 25.67
CA GLY A 309 -6.10 -21.65 26.44
C GLY A 309 -5.52 -20.60 25.52
N ASP A 310 -4.30 -20.13 25.79
CA ASP A 310 -3.59 -19.13 24.97
C ASP A 310 -2.78 -19.75 23.82
N THR A 311 -2.82 -21.09 23.67
CA THR A 311 -2.05 -21.77 22.64
C THR A 311 -2.89 -22.00 21.40
N ARG A 312 -2.38 -21.54 20.24
CA ARG A 312 -2.94 -21.82 18.93
C ARG A 312 -2.93 -23.33 18.68
N GLY A 313 -4.10 -23.90 18.44
CA GLY A 313 -4.29 -25.31 18.16
C GLY A 313 -4.41 -25.62 16.68
N GLU A 314 -5.21 -26.63 16.35
CA GLU A 314 -5.45 -27.11 14.99
C GLU A 314 -6.21 -26.07 14.14
N LEU A 315 -5.89 -26.00 12.84
CA LEU A 315 -6.63 -25.20 11.87
C LEU A 315 -8.04 -25.76 11.70
N VAL A 316 -9.06 -24.98 12.00
CA VAL A 316 -10.47 -25.36 11.90
C VAL A 316 -11.06 -24.96 10.55
N ILE A 317 -10.76 -23.74 10.09
CA ILE A 317 -11.23 -23.21 8.81
C ILE A 317 -10.05 -22.56 8.09
N ASP A 318 -9.75 -23.04 6.88
CA ASP A 318 -8.80 -22.42 5.98
C ASP A 318 -9.49 -21.30 5.20
N ALA A 319 -8.98 -20.07 5.31
CA ALA A 319 -9.53 -18.93 4.59
C ALA A 319 -9.23 -19.06 3.09
N SER A 320 -10.28 -19.08 2.29
CA SER A 320 -10.17 -19.11 0.82
C SER A 320 -10.36 -17.71 0.26
N PRO A 321 -9.38 -17.15 -0.48
CA PRO A 321 -9.51 -15.83 -1.05
C PRO A 321 -10.38 -15.80 -2.30
N PHE A 322 -10.96 -14.64 -2.56
CA PHE A 322 -11.49 -14.28 -3.87
C PHE A 322 -10.41 -13.60 -4.69
N THR A 323 -10.32 -13.95 -5.98
CA THR A 323 -9.43 -13.24 -6.90
C THR A 323 -10.10 -11.93 -7.35
N LEU A 324 -9.45 -10.82 -7.08
CA LEU A 324 -9.86 -9.49 -7.51
C LEU A 324 -8.92 -9.02 -8.63
N LYS A 325 -9.45 -8.95 -9.87
CA LYS A 325 -8.68 -8.43 -10.99
C LYS A 325 -8.92 -6.95 -11.19
N ASN A 326 -7.87 -6.16 -10.96
CA ASN A 326 -7.87 -4.71 -11.16
C ASN A 326 -7.22 -4.39 -12.51
N THR A 327 -7.96 -3.69 -13.37
CA THR A 327 -7.43 -3.20 -14.64
C THR A 327 -7.75 -1.73 -14.79
N SER A 328 -6.79 -0.95 -15.30
CA SER A 328 -7.01 0.46 -15.61
C SER A 328 -6.37 0.83 -16.95
N VAL A 329 -7.02 1.74 -17.67
CA VAL A 329 -6.48 2.38 -18.87
C VAL A 329 -6.43 3.88 -18.64
N ARG A 330 -5.27 4.48 -18.86
CA ARG A 330 -5.08 5.93 -18.74
C ARG A 330 -4.51 6.50 -20.03
N GLY A 331 -5.08 7.60 -20.48
CA GLY A 331 -4.56 8.42 -21.57
C GLY A 331 -3.88 9.66 -21.02
N LEU A 332 -2.69 9.99 -21.53
CA LEU A 332 -1.94 11.21 -21.18
C LEU A 332 -1.65 12.00 -22.42
N LEU A 333 -1.91 13.31 -22.38
CA LEU A 333 -1.54 14.25 -23.42
C LEU A 333 -0.61 15.30 -22.80
N THR A 334 0.56 15.44 -23.39
CA THR A 334 1.53 16.46 -22.99
C THR A 334 1.72 17.45 -24.14
N LEU A 335 1.59 18.72 -23.86
CA LEU A 335 1.94 19.81 -24.77
C LEU A 335 3.14 20.55 -24.18
N GLY A 336 4.21 20.66 -24.93
CA GLY A 336 5.42 21.30 -24.46
C GLY A 336 5.88 22.42 -25.37
N TYR A 337 6.30 23.51 -24.73
CA TYR A 337 6.92 24.65 -25.42
C TYR A 337 8.29 24.92 -24.83
N ARG A 338 9.29 25.03 -25.72
CA ARG A 338 10.68 25.32 -25.35
C ARG A 338 11.05 26.72 -25.81
N PHE A 339 11.48 27.53 -24.88
CA PHE A 339 11.96 28.89 -25.12
C PHE A 339 13.36 28.91 -25.72
#